data_e7e6f92d40a9de0f6809947abba2ca97
#
_entry.id   e7e6f92d40a9de0f6809947abba2ca97
#
_cell.length_a   1.000
_cell.length_b   1.000
_cell.length_c   1.000
_cell.angle_alpha   90.00
_cell.angle_beta   90.00
_cell.angle_gamma   90.00
#
_symmetry.space_group_name_H-M   'P 1'
#
loop_
_entity.id
_entity.type
_entity.pdbx_description
1 polymer ?
#
loop_
_entity_poly.entity_id
_entity_poly.type
_entity_poly.pdbx_seq_one_letter_code
_entity_poly.pdbx_strand_id
1 'polypeptide(L)'
;MRIFVIRMDSAVPDYMKSLQSIVGAAPLVVSPSTSNTASASVDGKLKLLLVSTHCHQYTGYSKVSYGILRQLSKLPWLSVTHYGFQKFPQQQFAEGYRTYPVNVSVIDAAKEEQPFEQGFGFKKLPDVVRSLQPDIVMIYNDMSIVGKFIVELDKANLPGKHKLWVYCDQVYNTQLQGYLDMLNLKAERIFAFTNGWKNCLKGQGITRPVDVLMHGFEQDLYKPLPRNEIRKNLKIPEDAFVYLNVNRNQPRKRYDILVMAFAELVVKYPTKPIFMMCICDKGEKGGWWLFELYQRELKLRGVNVDQFGGRLMVSSQDMVFKDEDINIFYNCADVGVNSADGEGWGLCNFEQMGVGVPQVVPNIGGFKEFCSKDNSVLVEATQKYYLPMVYSPVGGEAQAMDPHDLCLGMEEYLLDSSKRVAHGEAARKTVLTYTWERAVEPLVRRLKQEKEDKDAEA
;
A
#
# COMPACT_ATOMS: atom_id res chain seq x y z
N MET A 1 -13.71 9.40 -33.19
CA MET A 1 -13.73 8.91 -31.80
C MET A 1 -12.32 9.10 -31.23
N ARG A 2 -12.07 10.20 -30.52
CA ARG A 2 -10.79 10.41 -29.85
C ARG A 2 -10.94 9.86 -28.43
N ILE A 3 -10.46 8.64 -28.23
CA ILE A 3 -10.27 8.07 -26.90
C ILE A 3 -9.19 8.95 -26.23
N PHE A 4 -9.55 9.69 -25.20
CA PHE A 4 -8.56 10.33 -24.33
C PHE A 4 -7.91 9.23 -23.48
N VAL A 5 -7.05 8.44 -24.10
CA VAL A 5 -5.94 7.84 -23.38
C VAL A 5 -5.09 9.04 -22.99
N ILE A 6 -4.75 9.21 -21.72
CA ILE A 6 -3.62 10.06 -21.37
C ILE A 6 -2.41 9.35 -22.01
N ARG A 7 -2.21 9.54 -23.31
CA ARG A 7 -0.94 9.30 -23.95
C ARG A 7 -0.06 10.43 -23.45
N MET A 8 0.63 10.16 -22.40
CA MET A 8 1.85 10.86 -22.13
C MET A 8 2.85 10.34 -23.16
N ASP A 9 2.94 11.01 -24.30
CA ASP A 9 4.03 10.83 -25.26
C ASP A 9 5.35 11.09 -24.52
N SER A 10 6.46 10.70 -25.13
CA SER A 10 7.84 10.85 -24.64
C SER A 10 8.22 12.26 -24.10
N ALA A 11 7.32 13.23 -24.13
CA ALA A 11 7.39 14.57 -23.53
C ALA A 11 7.10 14.62 -22.00
N VAL A 12 6.70 13.52 -21.38
CA VAL A 12 6.49 13.44 -19.92
C VAL A 12 7.73 13.87 -19.11
N PRO A 13 8.97 13.52 -19.49
CA PRO A 13 10.15 13.99 -18.77
C PRO A 13 10.23 15.53 -18.67
N ASP A 14 9.87 16.26 -19.74
CA ASP A 14 9.95 17.74 -19.74
C ASP A 14 8.80 18.39 -18.97
N TYR A 15 7.63 17.79 -19.02
CA TYR A 15 6.48 18.19 -18.22
C TYR A 15 6.72 17.98 -16.71
N MET A 16 7.26 16.82 -16.34
CA MET A 16 7.59 16.51 -14.96
C MET A 16 8.74 17.39 -14.43
N LYS A 17 9.70 17.75 -15.26
CA LYS A 17 10.74 18.75 -14.94
C LYS A 17 10.13 20.14 -14.69
N SER A 18 9.12 20.55 -15.45
CA SER A 18 8.43 21.81 -15.21
C SER A 18 7.64 21.82 -13.91
N LEU A 19 7.03 20.71 -13.54
CA LEU A 19 6.35 20.57 -12.25
C LEU A 19 7.32 20.55 -11.05
N GLN A 20 8.47 19.89 -11.19
CA GLN A 20 9.53 19.91 -10.17
C GLN A 20 10.07 21.34 -9.95
N SER A 21 10.13 22.17 -10.98
CA SER A 21 10.53 23.58 -10.84
C SER A 21 9.48 24.43 -10.08
N ILE A 22 8.20 24.07 -10.19
CA ILE A 22 7.10 24.72 -9.46
C ILE A 22 7.10 24.33 -7.96
N VAL A 23 7.51 23.11 -7.64
CA VAL A 23 7.48 22.57 -6.27
C VAL A 23 8.68 22.99 -5.42
N GLY A 24 9.70 23.64 -6.00
CA GLY A 24 10.83 24.22 -5.25
C GLY A 24 11.67 23.19 -4.45
N ALA A 25 11.72 21.94 -4.89
CA ALA A 25 12.61 20.93 -4.30
C ALA A 25 14.03 21.17 -4.78
N ALA A 26 14.85 21.83 -3.96
CA ALA A 26 16.28 21.82 -4.15
C ALA A 26 16.79 20.37 -4.15
N PRO A 27 17.61 19.97 -5.12
CA PRO A 27 18.21 18.65 -5.08
C PRO A 27 19.10 18.57 -3.85
N LEU A 28 18.83 17.63 -2.96
CA LEU A 28 19.79 17.21 -1.95
C LEU A 28 20.97 16.58 -2.70
N VAL A 29 22.00 17.38 -2.91
CA VAL A 29 23.29 16.89 -3.40
C VAL A 29 23.91 16.09 -2.27
N VAL A 30 23.73 14.79 -2.30
CA VAL A 30 24.49 13.86 -1.48
C VAL A 30 25.72 13.48 -2.29
N SER A 31 26.87 13.99 -1.90
CA SER A 31 28.17 13.54 -2.41
C SER A 31 28.33 12.04 -2.16
N PRO A 32 28.88 11.27 -3.11
CA PRO A 32 29.13 9.87 -2.88
C PRO A 32 30.17 9.72 -1.77
N SER A 33 29.75 9.30 -0.58
CA SER A 33 30.68 8.90 0.47
C SER A 33 31.25 7.54 0.12
N THR A 34 32.53 7.51 -0.17
CA THR A 34 33.35 6.31 -0.22
C THR A 34 33.14 5.49 1.05
N SER A 35 32.85 4.22 0.85
CA SER A 35 32.71 3.21 1.88
C SER A 35 33.97 3.12 2.74
N ASN A 36 33.95 3.75 3.90
CA ASN A 36 34.80 3.37 5.01
C ASN A 36 33.94 2.61 6.01
N THR A 37 34.03 1.29 5.94
CA THR A 37 33.55 0.37 6.95
C THR A 37 34.37 0.55 8.23
N ALA A 38 33.98 1.49 9.07
CA ALA A 38 34.33 1.43 10.47
C ALA A 38 33.48 0.31 11.09
N SER A 39 34.05 -0.85 11.33
CA SER A 39 33.47 -1.92 12.14
C SER A 39 33.37 -1.42 13.58
N ALA A 40 32.26 -0.74 13.90
CA ALA A 40 31.85 -0.60 15.28
C ALA A 40 31.53 -2.01 15.78
N SER A 41 32.13 -2.45 16.88
CA SER A 41 31.93 -3.77 17.50
C SER A 41 30.43 -4.06 17.64
N VAL A 42 29.96 -5.14 17.03
CA VAL A 42 28.55 -5.57 17.06
C VAL A 42 28.23 -6.25 18.40
N ASP A 43 29.26 -6.44 19.26
CA ASP A 43 29.12 -7.03 20.58
C ASP A 43 28.21 -6.18 21.47
N GLY A 44 27.16 -6.83 21.96
CA GLY A 44 26.17 -6.23 22.86
C GLY A 44 24.91 -5.68 22.20
N LYS A 45 24.79 -5.56 20.86
CA LYS A 45 23.54 -5.12 20.21
C LYS A 45 22.54 -6.26 20.05
N LEU A 46 21.24 -5.91 20.10
CA LEU A 46 20.19 -6.81 19.64
C LEU A 46 20.22 -6.89 18.10
N LYS A 47 20.20 -8.08 17.53
CA LYS A 47 20.28 -8.32 16.08
C LYS A 47 18.89 -8.63 15.52
N LEU A 48 18.34 -7.76 14.68
CA LEU A 48 17.09 -7.96 13.98
C LEU A 48 17.35 -8.24 12.49
N LEU A 49 16.79 -9.33 11.98
CA LEU A 49 16.67 -9.61 10.55
C LEU A 49 15.23 -9.32 10.12
N LEU A 50 15.01 -8.22 9.40
CA LEU A 50 13.73 -7.91 8.79
C LEU A 50 13.67 -8.54 7.40
N VAL A 51 12.71 -9.44 7.17
CA VAL A 51 12.46 -10.15 5.91
C VAL A 51 11.23 -9.54 5.27
N SER A 52 11.39 -8.73 4.22
CA SER A 52 10.28 -8.03 3.61
C SER A 52 10.59 -7.59 2.18
N THR A 53 9.60 -7.02 1.48
CA THR A 53 9.77 -6.47 0.13
C THR A 53 10.88 -5.42 0.12
N HIS A 54 11.79 -5.52 -0.84
CA HIS A 54 12.92 -4.60 -1.00
C HIS A 54 12.45 -3.15 -1.14
N CYS A 55 13.09 -2.21 -0.43
CA CYS A 55 12.66 -0.81 -0.38
C CYS A 55 12.65 -0.09 -1.73
N HIS A 56 13.41 -0.57 -2.71
CA HIS A 56 13.44 0.00 -4.06
C HIS A 56 12.27 -0.45 -4.95
N GLN A 57 11.35 -1.25 -4.45
CA GLN A 57 10.10 -1.59 -5.16
C GLN A 57 9.09 -0.45 -5.12
N TYR A 58 8.24 -0.34 -6.16
CA TYR A 58 7.10 0.58 -6.20
C TYR A 58 5.83 -0.11 -5.68
N THR A 59 5.84 -0.51 -4.41
CA THR A 59 4.72 -1.21 -3.77
C THR A 59 4.40 -0.64 -2.39
N GLY A 60 3.19 -0.88 -1.89
CA GLY A 60 2.83 -0.53 -0.52
C GLY A 60 3.74 -1.19 0.51
N TYR A 61 4.09 -2.47 0.28
CA TYR A 61 5.02 -3.18 1.18
C TYR A 61 6.39 -2.51 1.27
N SER A 62 6.95 -2.07 0.14
CA SER A 62 8.25 -1.41 0.12
C SER A 62 8.25 -0.07 0.85
N LYS A 63 7.14 0.69 0.74
CA LYS A 63 6.95 1.95 1.49
C LYS A 63 6.98 1.69 2.99
N VAL A 64 6.23 0.69 3.44
CA VAL A 64 6.15 0.33 4.86
C VAL A 64 7.48 -0.20 5.37
N SER A 65 8.14 -1.09 4.63
CA SER A 65 9.50 -1.57 4.97
C SER A 65 10.48 -0.42 5.15
N TYR A 66 10.47 0.53 4.22
CA TYR A 66 11.34 1.72 4.27
C TYR A 66 11.04 2.61 5.48
N GLY A 67 9.75 2.87 5.75
CA GLY A 67 9.34 3.65 6.92
C GLY A 67 9.78 3.02 8.24
N ILE A 68 9.61 1.70 8.40
CA ILE A 68 10.08 0.95 9.57
C ILE A 68 11.60 1.04 9.69
N LEU A 69 12.36 0.74 8.63
CA LEU A 69 13.82 0.74 8.65
C LEU A 69 14.39 2.12 9.00
N ARG A 70 13.79 3.22 8.51
CA ARG A 70 14.21 4.58 8.88
C ARG A 70 14.07 4.87 10.37
N GLN A 71 13.07 4.30 11.04
CA GLN A 71 12.92 4.50 12.49
C GLN A 71 13.87 3.59 13.27
N LEU A 72 13.98 2.33 12.88
CA LEU A 72 14.85 1.36 13.56
C LEU A 72 16.33 1.71 13.44
N SER A 73 16.77 2.30 12.33
CA SER A 73 18.16 2.73 12.12
C SER A 73 18.64 3.80 13.08
N LYS A 74 17.72 4.53 13.72
CA LYS A 74 18.02 5.56 14.73
C LYS A 74 18.39 4.97 16.10
N LEU A 75 18.19 3.65 16.30
CA LEU A 75 18.37 2.99 17.59
C LEU A 75 19.81 2.46 17.72
N PRO A 76 20.68 3.07 18.57
CA PRO A 76 22.10 2.71 18.63
C PRO A 76 22.35 1.31 19.20
N TRP A 77 21.41 0.78 19.97
CA TRP A 77 21.48 -0.55 20.62
C TRP A 77 20.95 -1.68 19.72
N LEU A 78 20.43 -1.37 18.52
CA LEU A 78 19.87 -2.32 17.57
C LEU A 78 20.79 -2.45 16.33
N SER A 79 21.03 -3.67 15.90
CA SER A 79 21.66 -3.99 14.62
C SER A 79 20.60 -4.51 13.67
N VAL A 80 20.34 -3.82 12.57
CA VAL A 80 19.28 -4.16 11.62
C VAL A 80 19.87 -4.65 10.32
N THR A 81 19.47 -5.85 9.91
CA THR A 81 19.71 -6.37 8.56
C THR A 81 18.37 -6.53 7.85
N HIS A 82 18.26 -6.01 6.64
CA HIS A 82 17.10 -6.17 5.78
C HIS A 82 17.35 -7.26 4.73
N TYR A 83 16.63 -8.35 4.78
CA TYR A 83 16.53 -9.33 3.71
C TYR A 83 15.44 -8.86 2.74
N GLY A 84 15.86 -8.11 1.71
CA GLY A 84 14.97 -7.50 0.74
C GLY A 84 14.68 -8.44 -0.42
N PHE A 85 13.43 -8.87 -0.58
CA PHE A 85 13.02 -9.74 -1.68
C PHE A 85 12.29 -8.98 -2.80
N GLN A 86 12.16 -9.64 -3.97
CA GLN A 86 11.51 -9.12 -5.18
C GLN A 86 12.19 -7.88 -5.78
N LYS A 87 13.48 -7.70 -5.61
CA LYS A 87 14.24 -6.71 -6.38
C LYS A 87 14.62 -7.31 -7.72
N PHE A 88 13.79 -7.11 -8.73
CA PHE A 88 14.05 -7.65 -10.06
C PHE A 88 14.99 -6.75 -10.86
N PRO A 89 16.04 -7.30 -11.52
CA PRO A 89 17.00 -6.50 -12.29
C PRO A 89 16.37 -5.68 -13.43
N GLN A 90 15.23 -6.16 -13.98
CA GLN A 90 14.52 -5.51 -15.08
C GLN A 90 13.59 -4.38 -14.60
N GLN A 91 13.35 -4.26 -13.32
CA GLN A 91 12.56 -3.15 -12.80
C GLN A 91 13.45 -1.90 -12.78
N GLN A 92 13.08 -0.90 -13.56
CA GLN A 92 13.80 0.37 -13.65
C GLN A 92 13.60 1.19 -12.38
N PHE A 93 14.25 0.78 -11.30
CA PHE A 93 14.37 1.65 -10.14
C PHE A 93 15.41 2.70 -10.43
N ALA A 94 15.03 3.97 -10.35
CA ALA A 94 16.01 5.03 -10.33
C ALA A 94 16.92 4.83 -9.11
N GLU A 95 18.22 4.68 -9.32
CA GLU A 95 19.20 4.71 -8.25
C GLU A 95 18.95 5.95 -7.39
N GLY A 96 18.87 5.77 -6.07
CA GLY A 96 18.60 6.87 -5.14
C GLY A 96 17.13 7.20 -4.89
N TYR A 97 16.17 6.48 -5.50
CA TYR A 97 14.75 6.70 -5.24
C TYR A 97 14.39 6.57 -3.75
N ARG A 98 14.89 5.53 -3.09
CA ARG A 98 14.83 5.39 -1.63
C ARG A 98 16.18 4.89 -1.13
N THR A 99 16.98 5.80 -0.60
CA THR A 99 18.27 5.44 -0.05
C THR A 99 18.11 4.75 1.30
N TYR A 100 18.67 3.54 1.43
CA TYR A 100 18.70 2.86 2.72
C TYR A 100 19.42 3.69 3.78
N PRO A 101 18.92 3.70 5.03
CA PRO A 101 19.66 4.32 6.13
C PRO A 101 21.06 3.70 6.30
N VAL A 102 22.06 4.50 6.61
CA VAL A 102 23.48 4.08 6.70
C VAL A 102 23.71 2.90 7.66
N ASN A 103 22.91 2.83 8.72
CA ASN A 103 23.05 1.80 9.77
C ASN A 103 22.25 0.51 9.48
N VAL A 104 21.72 0.35 8.26
CA VAL A 104 20.98 -0.84 7.85
C VAL A 104 21.80 -1.63 6.85
N SER A 105 22.12 -2.88 7.19
CA SER A 105 22.70 -3.83 6.25
C SER A 105 21.62 -4.37 5.33
N VAL A 106 21.93 -4.59 4.04
CA VAL A 106 20.96 -5.06 3.05
C VAL A 106 21.46 -6.33 2.37
N ILE A 107 20.59 -7.33 2.29
CA ILE A 107 20.80 -8.56 1.54
C ILE A 107 19.72 -8.66 0.47
N ASP A 108 20.12 -8.63 -0.80
CA ASP A 108 19.21 -8.82 -1.92
C ASP A 108 18.89 -10.32 -2.10
N ALA A 109 17.63 -10.69 -1.93
CA ALA A 109 17.17 -12.06 -2.06
C ALA A 109 17.19 -12.55 -3.52
N ALA A 110 16.89 -11.67 -4.47
CA ALA A 110 16.63 -11.98 -5.88
C ALA A 110 17.88 -12.17 -6.76
N LYS A 111 19.08 -12.09 -6.22
CA LYS A 111 20.33 -12.10 -7.01
C LYS A 111 20.56 -13.39 -7.81
N GLU A 112 19.90 -14.50 -7.44
CA GLU A 112 20.08 -15.83 -8.04
C GLU A 112 18.72 -16.51 -8.23
N GLU A 113 17.83 -15.85 -8.94
CA GLU A 113 16.43 -16.23 -8.95
C GLU A 113 16.15 -17.49 -9.74
N GLN A 114 15.48 -18.44 -9.08
CA GLN A 114 14.76 -19.53 -9.76
C GLN A 114 13.33 -19.06 -10.08
N PRO A 115 12.79 -19.30 -11.29
CA PRO A 115 11.48 -18.78 -11.70
C PRO A 115 10.32 -19.09 -10.75
N PHE A 116 10.36 -20.23 -10.05
CA PHE A 116 9.31 -20.65 -9.11
C PHE A 116 9.39 -19.96 -7.74
N GLU A 117 10.48 -19.26 -7.42
CA GLU A 117 10.61 -18.47 -6.21
C GLU A 117 10.14 -17.02 -6.37
N GLN A 118 9.90 -16.56 -7.58
CA GLN A 118 9.37 -15.23 -7.90
C GLN A 118 10.10 -14.08 -7.18
N GLY A 119 11.42 -14.19 -7.01
CA GLY A 119 12.25 -13.20 -6.35
C GLY A 119 12.16 -13.16 -4.82
N PHE A 120 11.45 -14.09 -4.21
CA PHE A 120 11.35 -14.14 -2.74
C PHE A 120 12.60 -14.71 -2.07
N GLY A 121 13.29 -15.65 -2.70
CA GLY A 121 14.48 -16.29 -2.13
C GLY A 121 14.18 -17.11 -0.88
N PHE A 122 13.08 -17.84 -0.87
CA PHE A 122 12.65 -18.64 0.29
C PHE A 122 13.72 -19.59 0.80
N LYS A 123 14.39 -20.31 -0.12
CA LYS A 123 15.43 -21.30 0.20
C LYS A 123 16.74 -20.69 0.66
N LYS A 124 17.02 -19.42 0.32
CA LYS A 124 18.23 -18.71 0.72
C LYS A 124 18.16 -18.20 2.16
N LEU A 125 16.95 -17.89 2.65
CA LEU A 125 16.78 -17.30 3.98
C LEU A 125 17.40 -18.13 5.12
N PRO A 126 17.27 -19.49 5.17
CA PRO A 126 17.91 -20.29 6.21
C PRO A 126 19.43 -20.12 6.29
N ASP A 127 20.13 -20.01 5.15
CA ASP A 127 21.59 -19.81 5.14
C ASP A 127 21.97 -18.41 5.65
N VAL A 128 21.15 -17.42 5.35
CA VAL A 128 21.32 -16.06 5.88
C VAL A 128 21.13 -16.05 7.39
N VAL A 129 20.11 -16.71 7.91
CA VAL A 129 19.88 -16.84 9.37
C VAL A 129 21.03 -17.58 10.05
N ARG A 130 21.52 -18.67 9.44
CA ARG A 130 22.68 -19.43 9.96
C ARG A 130 23.96 -18.58 10.04
N SER A 131 24.20 -17.75 9.02
CA SER A 131 25.38 -16.88 8.95
C SER A 131 25.30 -15.69 9.90
N LEU A 132 24.16 -15.02 9.98
CA LEU A 132 23.97 -13.80 10.77
C LEU A 132 23.70 -14.07 12.25
N GLN A 133 23.12 -15.23 12.57
CA GLN A 133 22.65 -15.57 13.91
C GLN A 133 21.86 -14.40 14.55
N PRO A 134 20.73 -13.99 13.94
CA PRO A 134 19.93 -12.90 14.50
C PRO A 134 19.24 -13.36 15.79
N ASP A 135 19.00 -12.43 16.70
CA ASP A 135 18.17 -12.67 17.89
C ASP A 135 16.70 -12.79 17.50
N ILE A 136 16.28 -11.97 16.50
CA ILE A 136 14.91 -11.92 16.01
C ILE A 136 14.90 -11.97 14.48
N VAL A 137 14.07 -12.85 13.92
CA VAL A 137 13.68 -12.85 12.51
C VAL A 137 12.25 -12.35 12.43
N MET A 138 12.04 -11.19 11.79
CA MET A 138 10.72 -10.60 11.59
C MET A 138 10.33 -10.66 10.12
N ILE A 139 9.25 -11.38 9.79
CA ILE A 139 8.78 -11.54 8.41
C ILE A 139 7.54 -10.67 8.20
N TYR A 140 7.60 -9.80 7.19
CA TYR A 140 6.52 -8.89 6.82
C TYR A 140 6.02 -9.16 5.41
N ASN A 141 4.84 -9.70 5.27
CA ASN A 141 4.09 -9.87 4.02
C ASN A 141 2.68 -10.42 4.30
N ASP A 142 1.95 -10.81 3.23
CA ASP A 142 0.74 -11.61 3.38
C ASP A 142 1.04 -13.00 3.97
N MET A 143 0.02 -13.60 4.54
CA MET A 143 0.15 -14.86 5.31
C MET A 143 0.67 -16.02 4.46
N SER A 144 0.37 -16.06 3.16
CA SER A 144 0.82 -17.13 2.27
C SER A 144 2.33 -17.08 2.02
N ILE A 145 2.88 -15.88 1.90
CA ILE A 145 4.33 -15.65 1.75
C ILE A 145 5.05 -15.89 3.06
N VAL A 146 4.51 -15.38 4.16
CA VAL A 146 5.01 -15.65 5.52
C VAL A 146 5.10 -17.16 5.75
N GLY A 147 4.04 -17.91 5.40
CA GLY A 147 4.00 -19.37 5.56
C GLY A 147 5.10 -20.09 4.78
N LYS A 148 5.39 -19.68 3.55
CA LYS A 148 6.48 -20.28 2.77
C LYS A 148 7.85 -20.06 3.41
N PHE A 149 8.12 -18.87 3.94
CA PHE A 149 9.37 -18.62 4.68
C PHE A 149 9.47 -19.45 5.95
N ILE A 150 8.38 -19.57 6.72
CA ILE A 150 8.34 -20.40 7.94
C ILE A 150 8.63 -21.85 7.60
N VAL A 151 8.07 -22.39 6.53
CA VAL A 151 8.30 -23.77 6.09
C VAL A 151 9.78 -24.02 5.76
N GLU A 152 10.43 -23.09 5.05
CA GLU A 152 11.85 -23.25 4.71
C GLU A 152 12.77 -23.10 5.95
N LEU A 153 12.45 -22.21 6.88
CA LEU A 153 13.17 -22.10 8.16
C LEU A 153 13.03 -23.36 9.00
N ASP A 154 11.83 -23.95 9.05
CA ASP A 154 11.56 -25.18 9.80
C ASP A 154 12.31 -26.39 9.22
N LYS A 155 12.29 -26.57 7.89
CA LYS A 155 13.05 -27.62 7.20
C LYS A 155 14.56 -27.55 7.45
N ALA A 156 15.09 -26.37 7.63
CA ALA A 156 16.53 -26.17 7.80
C ALA A 156 17.04 -26.56 9.18
N ASN A 157 16.18 -26.80 10.16
CA ASN A 157 16.51 -27.19 11.53
C ASN A 157 17.72 -26.40 12.07
N LEU A 158 17.59 -25.07 12.08
CA LEU A 158 18.70 -24.15 12.35
C LEU A 158 19.21 -24.31 13.78
N PRO A 159 20.54 -24.34 13.99
CA PRO A 159 21.12 -24.27 15.32
C PRO A 159 20.90 -22.85 15.89
N GLY A 160 20.54 -22.77 17.16
CA GLY A 160 20.32 -21.50 17.85
C GLY A 160 18.84 -21.15 18.01
N LYS A 161 18.56 -20.26 18.95
CA LYS A 161 17.21 -19.83 19.28
C LYS A 161 17.00 -18.40 18.80
N HIS A 162 16.63 -18.20 17.53
CA HIS A 162 16.08 -16.93 17.12
C HIS A 162 14.57 -16.88 17.40
N LYS A 163 14.08 -15.73 17.82
CA LYS A 163 12.63 -15.50 17.97
C LYS A 163 12.02 -15.18 16.61
N LEU A 164 10.91 -15.85 16.27
CA LEU A 164 10.19 -15.57 15.03
C LEU A 164 9.04 -14.62 15.30
N TRP A 165 9.10 -13.42 14.71
CA TRP A 165 8.06 -12.42 14.71
C TRP A 165 7.42 -12.30 13.33
N VAL A 166 6.12 -12.09 13.27
CA VAL A 166 5.37 -12.00 12.02
C VAL A 166 4.61 -10.68 12.00
N TYR A 167 4.82 -9.89 10.95
CA TYR A 167 3.99 -8.74 10.64
C TYR A 167 3.09 -9.09 9.46
N CYS A 168 1.82 -9.37 9.77
CA CYS A 168 0.92 -10.05 8.85
C CYS A 168 -0.01 -9.05 8.15
N ASP A 169 0.05 -9.00 6.81
CA ASP A 169 -0.99 -8.36 6.01
C ASP A 169 -2.21 -9.27 5.95
N GLN A 170 -3.32 -8.77 6.46
CA GLN A 170 -4.61 -9.44 6.46
C GLN A 170 -5.61 -8.54 5.74
N VAL A 171 -6.17 -9.02 4.64
CA VAL A 171 -7.10 -8.27 3.80
C VAL A 171 -8.54 -8.77 3.90
N TYR A 172 -8.73 -10.00 4.39
CA TYR A 172 -10.03 -10.67 4.53
C TYR A 172 -10.21 -11.27 5.92
N ASN A 173 -11.46 -11.46 6.32
CA ASN A 173 -11.78 -12.26 7.50
C ASN A 173 -11.62 -13.77 7.18
N THR A 174 -11.63 -14.62 8.19
CA THR A 174 -11.72 -16.09 8.06
C THR A 174 -10.64 -16.73 7.18
N GLN A 175 -9.34 -16.61 7.59
CA GLN A 175 -8.26 -17.34 6.95
C GLN A 175 -8.40 -18.85 7.15
N LEU A 176 -7.75 -19.63 6.27
CA LEU A 176 -7.67 -21.08 6.41
C LEU A 176 -6.98 -21.46 7.73
N GLN A 177 -7.56 -22.42 8.45
CA GLN A 177 -7.12 -22.83 9.78
C GLN A 177 -5.64 -23.24 9.82
N GLY A 178 -5.14 -23.91 8.78
CA GLY A 178 -3.73 -24.32 8.71
C GLY A 178 -2.71 -23.18 8.82
N TYR A 179 -3.05 -21.96 8.34
CA TYR A 179 -2.18 -20.80 8.53
C TYR A 179 -2.23 -20.27 9.95
N LEU A 180 -3.41 -20.30 10.59
CA LEU A 180 -3.57 -19.87 11.98
C LEU A 180 -2.85 -20.83 12.94
N ASP A 181 -2.94 -22.13 12.69
CA ASP A 181 -2.24 -23.17 13.45
C ASP A 181 -0.71 -23.03 13.30
N MET A 182 -0.23 -22.77 12.08
CA MET A 182 1.17 -22.51 11.83
C MET A 182 1.69 -21.29 12.61
N LEU A 183 0.93 -20.18 12.61
CA LEU A 183 1.29 -18.99 13.39
C LEU A 183 1.29 -19.28 14.90
N ASN A 184 0.30 -20.03 15.41
CA ASN A 184 0.26 -20.44 16.80
C ASN A 184 1.43 -21.34 17.19
N LEU A 185 1.88 -22.20 16.28
CA LEU A 185 2.99 -23.12 16.53
C LEU A 185 4.36 -22.45 16.46
N LYS A 186 4.56 -21.57 15.45
CA LYS A 186 5.91 -21.10 15.07
C LYS A 186 6.20 -19.64 15.46
N ALA A 187 5.21 -18.76 15.45
CA ALA A 187 5.45 -17.36 15.78
C ALA A 187 5.47 -17.15 17.29
N GLU A 188 6.44 -16.41 17.81
CA GLU A 188 6.43 -15.96 19.20
C GLU A 188 5.61 -14.69 19.39
N ARG A 189 5.55 -13.84 18.35
CA ARG A 189 4.79 -12.60 18.34
C ARG A 189 4.26 -12.28 16.95
N ILE A 190 3.07 -11.72 16.92
CA ILE A 190 2.40 -11.30 15.69
C ILE A 190 2.13 -9.80 15.79
N PHE A 191 2.31 -9.08 14.69
CA PHE A 191 1.88 -7.71 14.53
C PHE A 191 0.77 -7.66 13.48
N ALA A 192 -0.32 -6.99 13.82
CA ALA A 192 -1.44 -6.72 12.90
C ALA A 192 -1.43 -5.24 12.52
N PHE A 193 -1.95 -4.88 11.34
CA PHE A 193 -1.97 -3.49 10.88
C PHE A 193 -2.88 -2.59 11.72
N THR A 194 -3.98 -3.13 12.23
CA THR A 194 -5.01 -2.38 12.94
C THR A 194 -5.53 -3.15 14.16
N ASN A 195 -6.24 -2.43 15.05
CA ASN A 195 -6.97 -3.07 16.13
C ASN A 195 -8.06 -4.02 15.63
N GLY A 196 -8.72 -3.66 14.52
CA GLY A 196 -9.70 -4.53 13.86
C GLY A 196 -9.10 -5.87 13.45
N TRP A 197 -7.94 -5.86 12.78
CA TRP A 197 -7.23 -7.07 12.37
C TRP A 197 -6.67 -7.86 13.56
N LYS A 198 -6.16 -7.19 14.58
CA LYS A 198 -5.78 -7.87 15.84
C LYS A 198 -6.96 -8.63 16.44
N ASN A 199 -8.13 -8.01 16.54
CA ASN A 199 -9.33 -8.65 17.07
C ASN A 199 -9.81 -9.80 16.19
N CYS A 200 -9.71 -9.63 14.87
CA CYS A 200 -10.04 -10.67 13.90
C CYS A 200 -9.15 -11.91 14.06
N LEU A 201 -7.82 -11.75 14.16
CA LEU A 201 -6.89 -12.84 14.41
C LEU A 201 -7.18 -13.55 15.74
N LYS A 202 -7.42 -12.80 16.80
CA LYS A 202 -7.79 -13.36 18.12
C LYS A 202 -9.10 -14.14 18.05
N GLY A 203 -10.12 -13.59 17.39
CA GLY A 203 -11.42 -14.24 17.19
C GLY A 203 -11.35 -15.52 16.36
N GLN A 204 -10.34 -15.67 15.51
CA GLN A 204 -10.07 -16.88 14.73
C GLN A 204 -9.21 -17.92 15.46
N GLY A 205 -8.83 -17.71 16.70
CA GLY A 205 -8.11 -18.67 17.51
C GLY A 205 -6.59 -18.46 17.56
N ILE A 206 -6.08 -17.28 17.23
CA ILE A 206 -4.68 -16.94 17.51
C ILE A 206 -4.48 -16.77 19.01
N THR A 207 -3.63 -17.62 19.59
CA THR A 207 -3.28 -17.64 21.01
C THR A 207 -2.03 -16.83 21.32
N ARG A 208 -1.16 -16.65 20.33
CA ARG A 208 0.10 -15.89 20.47
C ARG A 208 -0.16 -14.41 20.78
N PRO A 209 0.79 -13.70 21.42
CA PRO A 209 0.72 -12.26 21.58
C PRO A 209 0.55 -11.55 20.24
N VAL A 210 -0.46 -10.66 20.14
CA VAL A 210 -0.69 -9.82 18.96
C VAL A 210 -0.62 -8.37 19.39
N ASP A 211 0.34 -7.64 18.84
CA ASP A 211 0.45 -6.19 18.98
C ASP A 211 -0.07 -5.51 17.69
N VAL A 212 -0.34 -4.21 17.75
CA VAL A 212 -0.72 -3.42 16.58
C VAL A 212 0.48 -2.62 16.12
N LEU A 213 0.81 -2.73 14.84
CA LEU A 213 1.86 -1.97 14.17
C LEU A 213 1.23 -1.28 12.96
N MET A 214 0.84 -0.02 13.13
CA MET A 214 0.16 0.76 12.11
C MET A 214 1.15 1.24 11.05
N HIS A 215 0.62 1.79 9.95
CA HIS A 215 1.44 2.47 8.95
C HIS A 215 1.56 3.95 9.29
N GLY A 216 2.76 4.51 9.09
CA GLY A 216 3.01 5.93 9.23
C GLY A 216 2.67 6.69 7.93
N PHE A 217 2.41 7.98 8.07
CA PHE A 217 2.15 8.89 6.97
C PHE A 217 3.41 9.69 6.60
N GLU A 218 3.69 9.81 5.30
CA GLU A 218 4.84 10.58 4.78
C GLU A 218 4.41 12.02 4.46
N GLN A 219 4.34 12.86 5.49
CA GLN A 219 3.82 14.22 5.39
C GLN A 219 4.65 15.15 4.48
N ASP A 220 5.94 14.90 4.34
CA ASP A 220 6.81 15.71 3.48
C ASP A 220 6.63 15.38 2.00
N LEU A 221 6.22 14.16 1.71
CA LEU A 221 5.96 13.66 0.37
C LEU A 221 4.52 13.95 -0.08
N TYR A 222 3.52 13.52 0.72
CA TYR A 222 2.11 13.70 0.42
C TYR A 222 1.56 14.96 1.07
N LYS A 223 1.60 16.04 0.32
CA LYS A 223 1.18 17.37 0.77
C LYS A 223 0.35 18.09 -0.27
N PRO A 224 -0.48 19.06 0.14
CA PRO A 224 -1.22 19.92 -0.79
C PRO A 224 -0.28 20.65 -1.76
N LEU A 225 -0.65 20.64 -3.03
CA LEU A 225 0.03 21.31 -4.14
C LEU A 225 -0.95 22.25 -4.87
N PRO A 226 -0.47 23.19 -5.71
CA PRO A 226 -1.30 24.10 -6.49
C PRO A 226 -2.19 23.35 -7.50
N ARG A 227 -3.41 23.04 -7.11
CA ARG A 227 -4.36 22.21 -7.86
C ARG A 227 -4.67 22.73 -9.26
N ASN A 228 -4.90 24.03 -9.40
CA ASN A 228 -5.28 24.64 -10.69
C ASN A 228 -4.15 24.52 -11.72
N GLU A 229 -2.91 24.68 -11.29
CA GLU A 229 -1.74 24.49 -12.15
C GLU A 229 -1.58 23.03 -12.57
N ILE A 230 -1.75 22.11 -11.63
CA ILE A 230 -1.74 20.67 -11.91
C ILE A 230 -2.79 20.30 -12.94
N ARG A 231 -4.04 20.74 -12.75
CA ARG A 231 -5.15 20.46 -13.68
C ARG A 231 -4.90 21.04 -15.06
N LYS A 232 -4.42 22.28 -15.14
CA LYS A 232 -4.04 22.93 -16.41
C LYS A 232 -3.00 22.09 -17.15
N ASN A 233 -1.98 21.64 -16.44
CA ASN A 233 -0.89 20.83 -17.00
C ASN A 233 -1.38 19.44 -17.45
N LEU A 234 -2.26 18.81 -16.70
CA LEU A 234 -2.89 17.52 -17.06
C LEU A 234 -4.01 17.68 -18.09
N LYS A 235 -4.28 18.91 -18.58
CA LYS A 235 -5.36 19.22 -19.51
C LYS A 235 -6.74 18.79 -19.02
N ILE A 236 -6.94 18.83 -17.70
CA ILE A 236 -8.23 18.59 -17.07
C ILE A 236 -9.02 19.89 -17.16
N PRO A 237 -10.29 19.89 -17.62
CA PRO A 237 -11.13 21.09 -17.66
C PRO A 237 -11.21 21.73 -16.26
N GLU A 238 -11.25 23.06 -16.23
CA GLU A 238 -11.25 23.83 -14.99
C GLU A 238 -12.49 23.53 -14.12
N ASP A 239 -13.64 23.37 -14.78
CA ASP A 239 -14.93 23.04 -14.17
C ASP A 239 -15.13 21.54 -13.92
N ALA A 240 -14.15 20.69 -14.26
CA ALA A 240 -14.25 19.23 -14.08
C ALA A 240 -14.34 18.85 -12.61
N PHE A 241 -15.27 17.94 -12.32
CA PHE A 241 -15.32 17.21 -11.04
C PHE A 241 -14.63 15.85 -11.21
N VAL A 242 -13.53 15.66 -10.50
CA VAL A 242 -12.65 14.51 -10.70
C VAL A 242 -12.70 13.55 -9.50
N TYR A 243 -13.21 12.35 -9.74
CA TYR A 243 -13.01 11.20 -8.87
C TYR A 243 -11.71 10.51 -9.23
N LEU A 244 -10.97 10.02 -8.23
CA LEU A 244 -9.69 9.34 -8.42
C LEU A 244 -9.65 8.01 -7.70
N ASN A 245 -9.26 6.96 -8.43
CA ASN A 245 -8.88 5.67 -7.87
C ASN A 245 -7.43 5.37 -8.24
N VAL A 246 -6.59 5.12 -7.24
CA VAL A 246 -5.18 4.73 -7.42
C VAL A 246 -5.00 3.34 -6.82
N ASN A 247 -5.07 2.32 -7.66
CA ASN A 247 -4.93 0.93 -7.23
C ASN A 247 -4.42 0.08 -8.40
N ARG A 248 -3.75 -1.03 -8.12
CA ARG A 248 -3.51 -2.04 -9.14
C ARG A 248 -4.83 -2.61 -9.65
N ASN A 249 -4.94 -2.85 -10.96
CA ASN A 249 -6.13 -3.45 -11.55
C ASN A 249 -6.14 -4.97 -11.28
N GLN A 250 -6.58 -5.34 -10.10
CA GLN A 250 -6.66 -6.72 -9.62
C GLN A 250 -8.10 -7.05 -9.18
N PRO A 251 -8.53 -8.32 -9.23
CA PRO A 251 -9.90 -8.73 -8.88
C PRO A 251 -10.40 -8.16 -7.54
N ARG A 252 -9.55 -8.16 -6.52
CA ARG A 252 -9.85 -7.61 -5.19
C ARG A 252 -10.23 -6.13 -5.18
N LYS A 253 -9.77 -5.37 -6.16
CA LYS A 253 -10.02 -3.91 -6.21
C LYS A 253 -11.36 -3.56 -6.83
N ARG A 254 -12.08 -4.56 -7.36
CA ARG A 254 -13.47 -4.47 -7.82
C ARG A 254 -13.74 -3.25 -8.71
N TYR A 255 -12.89 -3.08 -9.72
CA TYR A 255 -13.11 -2.03 -10.73
C TYR A 255 -14.42 -2.20 -11.49
N ASP A 256 -14.99 -3.40 -11.53
CA ASP A 256 -16.33 -3.64 -12.03
C ASP A 256 -17.39 -2.80 -11.28
N ILE A 257 -17.39 -2.86 -9.95
CA ILE A 257 -18.26 -2.06 -9.09
C ILE A 257 -18.02 -0.55 -9.31
N LEU A 258 -16.77 -0.12 -9.35
CA LEU A 258 -16.42 1.27 -9.57
C LEU A 258 -16.97 1.81 -10.90
N VAL A 259 -16.77 1.06 -11.98
CA VAL A 259 -17.20 1.48 -13.33
C VAL A 259 -18.74 1.47 -13.44
N MET A 260 -19.42 0.51 -12.85
CA MET A 260 -20.90 0.46 -12.81
C MET A 260 -21.46 1.67 -12.05
N ALA A 261 -20.93 1.99 -10.87
CA ALA A 261 -21.32 3.16 -10.08
C ALA A 261 -21.06 4.47 -10.83
N PHE A 262 -19.88 4.59 -11.46
CA PHE A 262 -19.53 5.78 -12.22
C PHE A 262 -20.39 5.95 -13.46
N ALA A 263 -20.69 4.89 -14.20
CA ALA A 263 -21.60 4.94 -15.34
C ALA A 263 -23.01 5.40 -14.93
N GLU A 264 -23.52 4.92 -13.81
CA GLU A 264 -24.79 5.37 -13.24
C GLU A 264 -24.76 6.88 -12.93
N LEU A 265 -23.72 7.34 -12.24
CA LEU A 265 -23.57 8.73 -11.83
C LEU A 265 -23.54 9.71 -13.03
N VAL A 266 -22.76 9.38 -14.07
CA VAL A 266 -22.67 10.29 -15.25
C VAL A 266 -23.95 10.32 -16.06
N VAL A 267 -24.71 9.23 -16.10
CA VAL A 267 -26.02 9.18 -16.76
C VAL A 267 -27.06 9.97 -15.96
N LYS A 268 -27.01 9.91 -14.64
CA LYS A 268 -27.87 10.68 -13.74
C LYS A 268 -27.61 12.20 -13.83
N TYR A 269 -26.36 12.60 -14.09
CA TYR A 269 -25.95 14.00 -14.20
C TYR A 269 -25.26 14.30 -15.54
N PRO A 270 -26.00 14.23 -16.67
CA PRO A 270 -25.41 14.26 -18.01
C PRO A 270 -24.72 15.59 -18.34
N THR A 271 -25.20 16.69 -17.76
CA THR A 271 -24.66 18.04 -17.99
C THR A 271 -23.49 18.43 -17.09
N LYS A 272 -23.26 17.71 -16.01
CA LYS A 272 -22.11 17.96 -15.12
C LYS A 272 -20.84 17.40 -15.72
N PRO A 273 -19.70 18.12 -15.73
CA PRO A 273 -18.42 17.65 -16.24
C PRO A 273 -17.72 16.72 -15.23
N ILE A 274 -18.28 15.53 -15.03
CA ILE A 274 -17.81 14.52 -14.07
C ILE A 274 -16.84 13.58 -14.78
N PHE A 275 -15.69 13.35 -14.16
CA PHE A 275 -14.65 12.46 -14.66
C PHE A 275 -14.21 11.46 -13.61
N MET A 276 -13.86 10.24 -14.04
CA MET A 276 -13.20 9.23 -13.23
C MET A 276 -11.78 9.03 -13.77
N MET A 277 -10.80 9.22 -12.91
CA MET A 277 -9.41 8.93 -13.20
C MET A 277 -8.99 7.65 -12.47
N CYS A 278 -8.52 6.65 -13.23
CA CYS A 278 -7.99 5.41 -12.71
C CYS A 278 -6.48 5.34 -12.98
N ILE A 279 -5.67 5.47 -11.94
CA ILE A 279 -4.23 5.26 -12.02
C ILE A 279 -3.97 3.79 -11.70
N CYS A 280 -3.86 2.98 -12.73
CA CYS A 280 -3.75 1.52 -12.63
C CYS A 280 -3.08 0.92 -13.87
N ASP A 281 -2.67 -0.34 -13.74
CA ASP A 281 -2.27 -1.15 -14.89
C ASP A 281 -3.47 -1.60 -15.74
N LYS A 282 -3.25 -2.09 -16.95
CA LYS A 282 -4.31 -2.52 -17.90
C LYS A 282 -5.07 -3.78 -17.48
N GLY A 283 -4.64 -4.48 -16.45
CA GLY A 283 -5.27 -5.72 -16.05
C GLY A 283 -4.90 -6.94 -16.90
N GLU A 284 -3.82 -6.91 -17.64
CA GLU A 284 -3.32 -8.05 -18.45
C GLU A 284 -3.09 -9.33 -17.63
N LYS A 285 -2.96 -9.19 -16.32
CA LYS A 285 -2.76 -10.30 -15.36
C LYS A 285 -4.01 -10.60 -14.53
N GLY A 286 -5.18 -10.61 -15.15
CA GLY A 286 -6.44 -10.97 -14.49
C GLY A 286 -7.22 -9.77 -13.94
N GLY A 287 -6.92 -8.56 -14.39
CA GLY A 287 -7.71 -7.37 -14.09
C GLY A 287 -8.85 -7.13 -15.07
N TRP A 288 -9.48 -5.98 -14.95
CA TRP A 288 -10.67 -5.59 -15.68
C TRP A 288 -10.33 -4.77 -16.95
N TRP A 289 -11.04 -5.02 -18.06
CA TRP A 289 -11.01 -4.19 -19.26
C TRP A 289 -11.87 -2.94 -19.06
N LEU A 290 -11.33 -1.91 -18.44
CA LEU A 290 -12.10 -0.78 -17.89
C LEU A 290 -12.91 -0.02 -18.95
N PHE A 291 -12.32 0.26 -20.12
CA PHE A 291 -13.03 0.97 -21.18
C PHE A 291 -14.16 0.15 -21.78
N GLU A 292 -13.94 -1.14 -22.02
CA GLU A 292 -14.97 -2.05 -22.56
C GLU A 292 -16.13 -2.21 -21.56
N LEU A 293 -15.79 -2.39 -20.28
CA LEU A 293 -16.79 -2.46 -19.23
C LEU A 293 -17.60 -1.16 -19.13
N TYR A 294 -16.94 -0.01 -19.16
CA TYR A 294 -17.61 1.30 -19.10
C TYR A 294 -18.52 1.52 -20.31
N GLN A 295 -18.06 1.23 -21.53
CA GLN A 295 -18.88 1.32 -22.73
C GLN A 295 -20.09 0.39 -22.67
N ARG A 296 -19.92 -0.83 -22.16
CA ARG A 296 -21.02 -1.77 -21.94
C ARG A 296 -22.06 -1.20 -20.96
N GLU A 297 -21.59 -0.64 -19.83
CA GLU A 297 -22.49 -0.06 -18.83
C GLU A 297 -23.28 1.15 -19.35
N LEU A 298 -22.66 1.99 -20.16
CA LEU A 298 -23.35 3.10 -20.83
C LEU A 298 -24.42 2.59 -21.80
N LYS A 299 -24.10 1.58 -22.62
CA LYS A 299 -25.06 0.97 -23.55
C LYS A 299 -26.25 0.35 -22.83
N LEU A 300 -26.02 -0.36 -21.71
CA LEU A 300 -27.08 -0.96 -20.90
C LEU A 300 -28.03 0.09 -20.32
N ARG A 301 -27.54 1.31 -20.09
CA ARG A 301 -28.34 2.47 -19.64
C ARG A 301 -28.96 3.27 -20.77
N GLY A 302 -28.85 2.79 -22.02
CA GLY A 302 -29.48 3.38 -23.19
C GLY A 302 -28.92 4.73 -23.65
N VAL A 303 -27.68 5.08 -23.26
CA VAL A 303 -27.06 6.37 -23.62
C VAL A 303 -26.01 6.21 -24.73
N ASN A 304 -25.77 7.31 -25.46
CA ASN A 304 -24.74 7.34 -26.49
C ASN A 304 -23.34 7.31 -25.86
N VAL A 305 -22.58 6.25 -26.17
CA VAL A 305 -21.22 6.05 -25.69
C VAL A 305 -20.29 7.21 -26.11
N ASP A 306 -20.47 7.81 -27.30
CA ASP A 306 -19.61 8.91 -27.76
C ASP A 306 -19.75 10.17 -26.90
N GLN A 307 -20.90 10.37 -26.27
CA GLN A 307 -21.16 11.50 -25.38
C GLN A 307 -20.43 11.39 -24.03
N PHE A 308 -20.28 10.17 -23.51
CA PHE A 308 -19.78 9.93 -22.15
C PHE A 308 -18.44 9.19 -22.12
N GLY A 309 -18.02 8.56 -23.21
CA GLY A 309 -16.86 7.67 -23.26
C GLY A 309 -15.54 8.34 -22.82
N GLY A 310 -15.38 9.64 -23.08
CA GLY A 310 -14.21 10.40 -22.67
C GLY A 310 -14.15 10.80 -21.19
N ARG A 311 -15.18 10.46 -20.39
CA ARG A 311 -15.22 10.78 -18.95
C ARG A 311 -14.46 9.80 -18.08
N LEU A 312 -14.16 8.59 -18.58
CA LEU A 312 -13.26 7.65 -17.94
C LEU A 312 -11.85 7.83 -18.47
N MET A 313 -10.92 8.18 -17.60
CA MET A 313 -9.51 8.35 -17.87
C MET A 313 -8.73 7.21 -17.17
N VAL A 314 -7.89 6.49 -17.92
CA VAL A 314 -7.07 5.41 -17.38
C VAL A 314 -5.62 5.71 -17.72
N SER A 315 -4.72 5.55 -16.77
CA SER A 315 -3.29 5.75 -17.00
C SER A 315 -2.74 4.79 -18.06
N SER A 316 -1.70 5.22 -18.79
CA SER A 316 -0.99 4.37 -19.74
C SER A 316 -0.28 3.23 -19.01
N GLN A 317 -0.18 2.08 -19.69
CA GLN A 317 0.23 0.80 -19.12
C GLN A 317 1.69 0.66 -18.73
N ASP A 318 2.53 1.34 -19.49
CA ASP A 318 3.98 1.15 -19.40
C ASP A 318 4.62 2.17 -18.43
N MET A 319 3.78 2.91 -17.71
CA MET A 319 4.26 3.96 -16.79
C MET A 319 4.35 3.44 -15.37
N VAL A 320 5.54 3.47 -14.83
CA VAL A 320 5.79 3.33 -13.40
C VAL A 320 5.87 4.74 -12.81
N PHE A 321 4.94 5.05 -11.91
CA PHE A 321 4.89 6.34 -11.25
C PHE A 321 5.70 6.32 -9.95
N LYS A 322 6.52 7.34 -9.74
CA LYS A 322 7.15 7.59 -8.45
C LYS A 322 6.12 8.11 -7.45
N ASP A 323 6.46 8.11 -6.17
CA ASP A 323 5.57 8.61 -5.12
C ASP A 323 5.24 10.10 -5.31
N GLU A 324 6.17 10.90 -5.83
CA GLU A 324 5.96 12.30 -6.16
C GLU A 324 4.92 12.48 -7.29
N ASP A 325 4.96 11.61 -8.30
CA ASP A 325 3.98 11.60 -9.40
C ASP A 325 2.59 11.25 -8.87
N ILE A 326 2.53 10.27 -7.98
CA ILE A 326 1.28 9.88 -7.31
C ILE A 326 0.72 11.05 -6.50
N ASN A 327 1.56 11.81 -5.80
CA ASN A 327 1.12 13.01 -5.09
C ASN A 327 0.50 14.05 -6.02
N ILE A 328 0.99 14.21 -7.25
CA ILE A 328 0.39 15.09 -8.26
C ILE A 328 -1.03 14.63 -8.59
N PHE A 329 -1.23 13.32 -8.85
CA PHE A 329 -2.57 12.78 -9.11
C PHE A 329 -3.51 12.96 -7.92
N TYR A 330 -3.04 12.75 -6.71
CA TYR A 330 -3.85 13.01 -5.50
C TYR A 330 -4.35 14.46 -5.46
N ASN A 331 -3.48 15.41 -5.77
CA ASN A 331 -3.82 16.85 -5.73
C ASN A 331 -4.73 17.31 -6.88
N CYS A 332 -4.87 16.55 -7.97
CA CYS A 332 -5.80 16.92 -9.05
C CYS A 332 -7.27 16.52 -8.77
N ALA A 333 -7.50 15.60 -7.84
CA ALA A 333 -8.80 15.02 -7.56
C ALA A 333 -9.69 15.90 -6.64
N ASP A 334 -11.01 15.78 -6.79
CA ASP A 334 -12.00 16.31 -5.85
C ASP A 334 -12.32 15.30 -4.76
N VAL A 335 -12.34 14.03 -5.12
CA VAL A 335 -12.75 12.91 -4.26
C VAL A 335 -11.94 11.67 -4.61
N GLY A 336 -11.43 10.99 -3.57
CA GLY A 336 -10.89 9.66 -3.71
C GLY A 336 -11.97 8.60 -3.60
N VAL A 337 -11.89 7.56 -4.43
CA VAL A 337 -12.86 6.46 -4.40
C VAL A 337 -12.16 5.12 -4.34
N ASN A 338 -12.68 4.20 -3.55
CA ASN A 338 -12.23 2.82 -3.50
C ASN A 338 -13.42 1.86 -3.51
N SER A 339 -13.31 0.78 -4.27
CA SER A 339 -14.35 -0.23 -4.43
C SER A 339 -13.92 -1.64 -3.98
N ALA A 340 -12.76 -1.76 -3.34
CA ALA A 340 -12.21 -3.06 -2.93
C ALA A 340 -13.15 -3.86 -2.02
N ASP A 341 -13.12 -5.17 -2.17
CA ASP A 341 -13.86 -6.13 -1.33
C ASP A 341 -13.05 -6.67 -0.15
N GLY A 342 -11.81 -6.23 -0.02
CA GLY A 342 -10.90 -6.50 1.09
C GLY A 342 -9.69 -5.58 1.04
N GLU A 343 -9.26 -5.06 2.20
CA GLU A 343 -8.14 -4.11 2.30
C GLU A 343 -7.44 -4.24 3.65
N GLY A 344 -6.12 -4.47 3.63
CA GLY A 344 -5.33 -4.56 4.86
C GLY A 344 -5.17 -3.22 5.57
N TRP A 345 -4.78 -2.18 4.82
CA TRP A 345 -4.70 -0.80 5.29
C TRP A 345 -5.45 0.16 4.38
N GLY A 346 -5.10 0.22 3.09
CA GLY A 346 -5.63 1.19 2.13
C GLY A 346 -4.70 2.39 1.93
N LEU A 347 -3.39 2.13 1.70
CA LEU A 347 -2.35 3.16 1.63
C LEU A 347 -2.68 4.29 0.66
N CYS A 348 -3.20 4.00 -0.54
CA CYS A 348 -3.48 5.03 -1.52
C CYS A 348 -4.56 6.03 -1.04
N ASN A 349 -5.61 5.53 -0.39
CA ASN A 349 -6.64 6.39 0.19
C ASN A 349 -6.12 7.17 1.41
N PHE A 350 -5.30 6.51 2.25
CA PHE A 350 -4.64 7.13 3.38
C PHE A 350 -3.70 8.27 2.95
N GLU A 351 -2.88 8.06 1.92
CA GLU A 351 -2.01 9.08 1.33
C GLU A 351 -2.82 10.22 0.72
N GLN A 352 -3.92 9.91 0.03
CA GLN A 352 -4.81 10.89 -0.59
C GLN A 352 -5.55 11.76 0.44
N MET A 353 -5.94 11.20 1.57
CA MET A 353 -6.45 11.98 2.71
C MET A 353 -5.41 13.00 3.20
N GLY A 354 -4.13 12.65 3.13
CA GLY A 354 -3.02 13.52 3.51
C GLY A 354 -2.90 14.79 2.68
N VAL A 355 -3.39 14.82 1.46
CA VAL A 355 -3.45 16.05 0.64
C VAL A 355 -4.76 16.82 0.78
N GLY A 356 -5.65 16.37 1.67
CA GLY A 356 -6.92 17.04 1.94
C GLY A 356 -8.06 16.64 1.01
N VAL A 357 -7.97 15.47 0.36
CA VAL A 357 -9.02 14.94 -0.51
C VAL A 357 -9.90 13.95 0.28
N PRO A 358 -11.21 14.20 0.41
CA PRO A 358 -12.12 13.31 1.10
C PRO A 358 -12.33 12.00 0.34
N GLN A 359 -12.70 10.95 1.02
CA GLN A 359 -12.77 9.59 0.46
C GLN A 359 -14.19 9.04 0.46
N VAL A 360 -14.52 8.27 -0.58
CA VAL A 360 -15.66 7.34 -0.61
C VAL A 360 -15.09 5.93 -0.61
N VAL A 361 -15.26 5.18 0.46
CA VAL A 361 -14.61 3.89 0.66
C VAL A 361 -15.57 2.86 1.27
N PRO A 362 -15.35 1.56 1.05
CA PRO A 362 -16.12 0.52 1.73
C PRO A 362 -15.86 0.54 3.24
N ASN A 363 -16.91 0.32 4.02
CA ASN A 363 -16.82 0.19 5.48
C ASN A 363 -16.24 -1.18 5.89
N ILE A 364 -15.01 -1.48 5.47
CA ILE A 364 -14.33 -2.77 5.69
C ILE A 364 -12.87 -2.60 6.11
N GLY A 365 -12.30 -3.65 6.67
CA GLY A 365 -10.87 -3.86 6.85
C GLY A 365 -10.12 -2.66 7.43
N GLY A 366 -9.00 -2.34 6.82
CA GLY A 366 -8.10 -1.27 7.25
C GLY A 366 -8.69 0.13 7.17
N PHE A 367 -9.68 0.39 6.31
CA PHE A 367 -10.34 1.70 6.23
C PHE A 367 -10.96 2.12 7.55
N LYS A 368 -11.50 1.18 8.33
CA LYS A 368 -12.10 1.45 9.66
C LYS A 368 -11.13 2.02 10.69
N GLU A 369 -9.82 1.97 10.42
CA GLU A 369 -8.80 2.52 11.34
C GLU A 369 -8.69 4.05 11.23
N PHE A 370 -8.82 4.60 10.02
CA PHE A 370 -8.58 6.03 9.78
C PHE A 370 -9.74 6.75 9.07
N CYS A 371 -10.69 6.04 8.47
CA CYS A 371 -11.92 6.60 7.90
C CYS A 371 -13.06 6.54 8.91
N SER A 372 -13.79 7.63 9.03
CA SER A 372 -14.98 7.78 9.87
C SER A 372 -16.04 8.64 9.17
N LYS A 373 -17.23 8.73 9.74
CA LYS A 373 -18.30 9.61 9.22
C LYS A 373 -17.94 11.09 9.25
N ASP A 374 -16.89 11.49 9.97
CA ASP A 374 -16.46 12.89 10.09
C ASP A 374 -15.45 13.29 9.00
N ASN A 375 -14.86 12.32 8.29
CA ASN A 375 -13.79 12.55 7.33
C ASN A 375 -13.93 11.80 6.01
N SER A 376 -14.95 10.95 5.87
CA SER A 376 -15.17 10.10 4.69
C SER A 376 -16.65 9.74 4.54
N VAL A 377 -17.05 9.36 3.33
CA VAL A 377 -18.30 8.63 3.10
C VAL A 377 -17.97 7.13 3.14
N LEU A 378 -18.54 6.44 4.13
CA LEU A 378 -18.40 5.01 4.31
C LEU A 378 -19.59 4.29 3.68
N VAL A 379 -19.33 3.50 2.65
CA VAL A 379 -20.34 2.70 1.96
C VAL A 379 -20.38 1.29 2.58
N GLU A 380 -21.56 0.84 2.98
CA GLU A 380 -21.70 -0.49 3.57
C GLU A 380 -21.46 -1.60 2.54
N ALA A 381 -20.60 -2.53 2.88
CA ALA A 381 -20.30 -3.71 2.06
C ALA A 381 -21.15 -4.89 2.55
N THR A 382 -22.35 -4.99 2.01
CA THR A 382 -23.39 -5.93 2.48
C THR A 382 -23.29 -7.32 1.88
N GLN A 383 -22.63 -7.46 0.71
CA GLN A 383 -22.52 -8.73 0.01
C GLN A 383 -21.30 -9.49 0.51
N LYS A 384 -21.52 -10.61 1.21
CA LYS A 384 -20.45 -11.47 1.72
C LYS A 384 -20.32 -12.72 0.86
N TYR A 385 -19.07 -13.11 0.58
CA TYR A 385 -18.77 -14.34 -0.15
C TYR A 385 -17.38 -14.87 0.19
N TYR A 386 -17.23 -16.19 0.10
CA TYR A 386 -15.95 -16.84 0.32
C TYR A 386 -15.13 -16.87 -0.96
N LEU A 387 -13.85 -16.58 -0.84
CA LEU A 387 -12.93 -16.57 -1.97
C LEU A 387 -12.40 -17.98 -2.26
N PRO A 388 -12.42 -18.40 -3.54
CA PRO A 388 -11.74 -19.62 -3.94
C PRO A 388 -10.22 -19.44 -3.84
N MET A 389 -9.49 -20.54 -3.57
CA MET A 389 -8.03 -20.53 -3.37
C MET A 389 -7.24 -19.93 -4.55
N VAL A 390 -7.79 -19.94 -5.75
CA VAL A 390 -7.16 -19.32 -6.93
C VAL A 390 -7.06 -17.79 -6.81
N TYR A 391 -7.97 -17.16 -6.06
CA TYR A 391 -7.97 -15.72 -5.82
C TYR A 391 -7.32 -15.35 -4.48
N SER A 392 -7.44 -16.22 -3.48
CA SER A 392 -6.83 -16.02 -2.17
C SER A 392 -6.29 -17.33 -1.62
N PRO A 393 -4.98 -17.58 -1.69
CA PRO A 393 -4.38 -18.83 -1.19
C PRO A 393 -4.53 -19.01 0.33
N VAL A 394 -4.84 -17.94 1.05
CA VAL A 394 -5.09 -17.99 2.50
C VAL A 394 -6.58 -18.14 2.86
N GLY A 395 -7.46 -18.26 1.84
CA GLY A 395 -8.89 -18.21 2.01
C GLY A 395 -9.39 -16.80 2.32
N GLY A 396 -10.56 -16.69 2.87
CA GLY A 396 -11.14 -15.46 3.37
C GLY A 396 -12.57 -15.20 2.96
N GLU A 397 -13.24 -14.37 3.75
CA GLU A 397 -14.56 -13.81 3.46
C GLU A 397 -14.38 -12.38 2.96
N ALA A 398 -14.69 -12.17 1.69
CA ALA A 398 -14.74 -10.86 1.07
C ALA A 398 -16.09 -10.18 1.33
N GLN A 399 -16.09 -8.85 1.33
CA GLN A 399 -17.29 -8.03 1.52
C GLN A 399 -17.37 -6.97 0.43
N ALA A 400 -18.29 -7.13 -0.52
CA ALA A 400 -18.49 -6.20 -1.62
C ALA A 400 -19.65 -5.23 -1.37
N MET A 401 -19.51 -4.02 -1.89
CA MET A 401 -20.57 -3.01 -1.94
C MET A 401 -21.52 -3.29 -3.11
N ASP A 402 -22.72 -2.78 -3.02
CA ASP A 402 -23.57 -2.61 -4.19
C ASP A 402 -23.07 -1.42 -5.04
N PRO A 403 -23.01 -1.52 -6.38
CA PRO A 403 -22.61 -0.40 -7.25
C PRO A 403 -23.51 0.82 -7.09
N HIS A 404 -24.81 0.64 -6.85
CA HIS A 404 -25.73 1.74 -6.61
C HIS A 404 -25.41 2.48 -5.31
N ASP A 405 -25.11 1.76 -4.22
CA ASP A 405 -24.75 2.38 -2.95
C ASP A 405 -23.42 3.16 -3.08
N LEU A 406 -22.47 2.66 -3.87
CA LEU A 406 -21.24 3.40 -4.18
C LEU A 406 -21.56 4.65 -5.00
N CYS A 407 -22.47 4.59 -5.98
CA CYS A 407 -22.94 5.75 -6.75
C CYS A 407 -23.54 6.81 -5.81
N LEU A 408 -24.41 6.43 -4.88
CA LEU A 408 -25.00 7.34 -3.89
C LEU A 408 -23.91 7.98 -2.99
N GLY A 409 -22.93 7.20 -2.54
CA GLY A 409 -21.81 7.75 -1.77
C GLY A 409 -20.96 8.76 -2.55
N MET A 410 -20.74 8.53 -3.84
CA MET A 410 -20.06 9.48 -4.72
C MET A 410 -20.91 10.75 -4.93
N GLU A 411 -22.21 10.59 -5.10
CA GLU A 411 -23.18 11.68 -5.30
C GLU A 411 -23.18 12.66 -4.12
N GLU A 412 -23.04 12.20 -2.90
CA GLU A 412 -23.01 13.08 -1.72
C GLU A 412 -21.97 14.21 -1.87
N TYR A 413 -20.75 13.89 -2.29
CA TYR A 413 -19.70 14.89 -2.48
C TYR A 413 -19.85 15.70 -3.76
N LEU A 414 -20.54 15.19 -4.78
CA LEU A 414 -20.87 15.91 -6.00
C LEU A 414 -21.86 17.05 -5.73
N LEU A 415 -22.78 16.81 -4.81
CA LEU A 415 -23.90 17.73 -4.53
C LEU A 415 -23.62 18.65 -3.33
N ASP A 416 -22.85 18.18 -2.34
CA ASP A 416 -22.54 18.94 -1.13
C ASP A 416 -21.05 19.32 -1.08
N SER A 417 -20.76 20.52 -1.60
CA SER A 417 -19.40 21.07 -1.58
C SER A 417 -18.91 21.40 -0.17
N SER A 418 -19.80 21.81 0.73
CA SER A 418 -19.45 22.14 2.11
C SER A 418 -19.00 20.92 2.87
N LYS A 419 -19.76 19.82 2.75
CA LYS A 419 -19.38 18.52 3.32
C LYS A 419 -18.06 18.02 2.74
N ARG A 420 -17.88 18.12 1.41
CA ARG A 420 -16.65 17.71 0.73
C ARG A 420 -15.42 18.43 1.30
N VAL A 421 -15.47 19.74 1.45
CA VAL A 421 -14.37 20.54 2.00
C VAL A 421 -14.11 20.18 3.46
N ALA A 422 -15.15 20.16 4.31
CA ALA A 422 -15.02 19.84 5.72
C ALA A 422 -14.41 18.43 5.95
N HIS A 423 -14.88 17.44 5.17
CA HIS A 423 -14.32 16.08 5.26
C HIS A 423 -12.88 16.01 4.75
N GLY A 424 -12.50 16.77 3.72
CA GLY A 424 -11.13 16.86 3.24
C GLY A 424 -10.17 17.39 4.30
N GLU A 425 -10.56 18.47 5.00
CA GLU A 425 -9.79 19.04 6.10
C GLU A 425 -9.67 18.07 7.28
N ALA A 426 -10.77 17.43 7.66
CA ALA A 426 -10.80 16.44 8.73
C ALA A 426 -9.95 15.19 8.36
N ALA A 427 -10.02 14.74 7.10
CA ALA A 427 -9.21 13.63 6.57
C ALA A 427 -7.71 13.91 6.73
N ARG A 428 -7.25 15.09 6.28
CA ARG A 428 -5.86 15.50 6.45
C ARG A 428 -5.46 15.58 7.92
N LYS A 429 -6.26 16.20 8.75
CA LYS A 429 -6.01 16.31 10.20
C LYS A 429 -5.86 14.91 10.81
N THR A 430 -6.69 13.95 10.42
CA THR A 430 -6.63 12.58 10.90
C THR A 430 -5.31 11.92 10.55
N VAL A 431 -4.91 11.89 9.27
CA VAL A 431 -3.72 11.14 8.84
C VAL A 431 -2.42 11.77 9.31
N LEU A 432 -2.37 13.08 9.56
CA LEU A 432 -1.20 13.75 10.14
C LEU A 432 -0.88 13.27 11.57
N THR A 433 -1.83 12.61 12.25
CA THR A 433 -1.58 12.01 13.56
C THR A 433 -0.82 10.67 13.50
N TYR A 434 -0.72 10.07 12.31
CA TYR A 434 -0.05 8.79 12.06
C TYR A 434 1.42 9.01 11.65
N THR A 435 2.25 9.57 12.52
CA THR A 435 3.69 9.69 12.22
C THR A 435 4.37 8.33 12.24
N TRP A 436 5.47 8.18 11.50
CA TRP A 436 6.25 6.94 11.52
C TRP A 436 6.83 6.62 12.90
N GLU A 437 7.23 7.63 13.68
CA GLU A 437 7.68 7.46 15.06
C GLU A 437 6.59 6.78 15.92
N ARG A 438 5.38 7.32 15.86
CA ARG A 438 4.23 6.79 16.59
C ARG A 438 3.82 5.41 16.08
N ALA A 439 3.82 5.19 14.77
CA ALA A 439 3.44 3.93 14.17
C ALA A 439 4.38 2.78 14.57
N VAL A 440 5.70 3.05 14.65
CA VAL A 440 6.73 2.04 14.95
C VAL A 440 6.99 1.90 16.46
N GLU A 441 6.49 2.81 17.30
CA GLU A 441 6.69 2.76 18.76
C GLU A 441 6.38 1.40 19.39
N PRO A 442 5.25 0.71 19.06
CA PRO A 442 4.97 -0.61 19.62
C PRO A 442 6.05 -1.65 19.29
N LEU A 443 6.61 -1.62 18.09
CA LEU A 443 7.72 -2.48 17.69
C LEU A 443 9.00 -2.15 18.48
N VAL A 444 9.34 -0.85 18.58
CA VAL A 444 10.51 -0.38 19.33
C VAL A 444 10.45 -0.80 20.79
N ARG A 445 9.29 -0.65 21.42
CA ARG A 445 9.08 -1.07 22.82
C ARG A 445 9.32 -2.57 23.01
N ARG A 446 8.86 -3.41 22.08
CA ARG A 446 9.09 -4.85 22.14
C ARG A 446 10.56 -5.22 21.91
N LEU A 447 11.20 -4.59 20.93
CA LEU A 447 12.64 -4.79 20.68
C LEU A 447 13.48 -4.36 21.90
N LYS A 448 13.08 -3.28 22.59
CA LYS A 448 13.77 -2.82 23.80
C LYS A 448 13.64 -3.86 24.93
N GLN A 449 12.46 -4.44 25.14
CA GLN A 449 12.28 -5.52 26.11
C GLN A 449 13.19 -6.72 25.79
N GLU A 450 13.25 -7.15 24.53
CA GLU A 450 14.13 -8.26 24.12
C GLU A 450 15.63 -7.94 24.34
N LYS A 451 16.01 -6.68 24.20
CA LYS A 451 17.38 -6.24 24.50
C LYS A 451 17.68 -6.32 26.00
N GLU A 452 16.75 -5.86 26.84
CA GLU A 452 16.86 -5.93 28.30
C GLU A 452 16.93 -7.39 28.78
N ASP A 453 16.09 -8.26 28.23
CA ASP A 453 16.09 -9.70 28.55
C ASP A 453 17.44 -10.34 28.16
N LYS A 454 17.95 -10.03 26.95
CA LYS A 454 19.27 -10.52 26.48
C LYS A 454 20.42 -10.04 27.37
N ASP A 455 20.39 -8.80 27.83
CA ASP A 455 21.43 -8.25 28.70
C ASP A 455 21.40 -8.85 30.12
N ALA A 456 20.22 -9.29 30.56
CA ALA A 456 20.05 -9.96 31.84
C ALA A 456 20.53 -11.43 31.81
N GLU A 457 20.57 -12.06 30.64
CA GLU A 457 21.02 -13.44 30.44
C GLU A 457 22.54 -13.54 30.19
N ALA A 458 23.22 -12.43 29.84
CA ALA A 458 24.65 -12.35 29.52
C ALA A 458 25.51 -12.11 30.77
#